data_ac4c624e9b84b61d6d5bcb83b7f580d1
#
_entry.id   ac4c624e9b84b61d6d5bcb83b7f580d1
#
_cell.length_a   1.000
_cell.length_b   1.000
_cell.length_c   1.000
_cell.angle_alpha   90.00
_cell.angle_beta   90.00
_cell.angle_gamma   90.00
#
_symmetry.space_group_name_H-M   'P 1'
#
loop_
_entity.id
_entity.type
_entity.pdbx_description
1 polymer ?
#
loop_
_entity_poly.entity_id
_entity_poly.type
_entity_poly.pdbx_seq_one_letter_code
_entity_poly.pdbx_strand_id
1 'polypeptide(L)'
;MPLDNARAAVQHDLHGRWSTLLEQAAAYRAWWLEQWPDGDPYVPGLLAQDVQEAVHACADPLWPLCPSCRDHALFVEPDLGEDAFWVCHRSGLPVAEVGRL
;
A
#
# COMPACT_ATOMS: atom_id res chain seq x y z
N MET A 1 -1.37 -10.93 -13.74
CA MET A 1 -0.60 -11.52 -12.63
C MET A 1 -0.91 -10.78 -11.34
N PRO A 2 -0.92 -11.46 -10.20
CA PRO A 2 -1.28 -10.81 -8.92
C PRO A 2 -0.41 -9.59 -8.59
N LEU A 3 0.88 -9.65 -8.86
CA LEU A 3 1.77 -8.51 -8.62
C LEU A 3 1.43 -7.32 -9.52
N ASP A 4 1.07 -7.56 -10.77
CA ASP A 4 0.69 -6.48 -11.69
C ASP A 4 -0.58 -5.78 -11.22
N ASN A 5 -1.55 -6.53 -10.70
CA ASN A 5 -2.79 -5.96 -10.15
C ASN A 5 -2.51 -5.15 -8.89
N ALA A 6 -1.66 -5.67 -7.99
CA ALA A 6 -1.26 -4.96 -6.78
C ALA A 6 -0.51 -3.67 -7.12
N ARG A 7 0.42 -3.74 -8.08
CA ARG A 7 1.17 -2.58 -8.53
C ARG A 7 0.25 -1.50 -9.11
N ALA A 8 -0.73 -1.90 -9.93
CA ALA A 8 -1.71 -0.97 -10.49
C ALA A 8 -2.56 -0.32 -9.39
N ALA A 9 -2.96 -1.10 -8.39
CA ALA A 9 -3.74 -0.60 -7.26
C ALA A 9 -2.97 0.46 -6.47
N VAL A 10 -1.72 0.17 -6.09
CA VAL A 10 -0.89 1.12 -5.34
C VAL A 10 -0.56 2.35 -6.20
N GLN A 11 -0.31 2.15 -7.49
CA GLN A 11 -0.07 3.25 -8.42
C GLN A 11 -1.26 4.21 -8.45
N HIS A 12 -2.47 3.68 -8.47
CA HIS A 12 -3.69 4.49 -8.39
C HIS A 12 -3.68 5.37 -7.13
N ASP A 13 -3.36 4.78 -5.99
CA ASP A 13 -3.40 5.47 -4.70
C ASP A 13 -2.25 6.50 -4.55
N LEU A 14 -1.20 6.37 -5.33
CA LEU A 14 -0.10 7.35 -5.37
C LEU A 14 -0.45 8.61 -6.16
N HIS A 15 -1.49 8.56 -6.97
CA HIS A 15 -1.93 9.72 -7.78
C HIS A 15 -0.81 10.33 -8.63
N GLY A 16 -0.01 9.46 -9.29
CA GLY A 16 1.04 9.88 -10.21
C GLY A 16 2.36 10.29 -9.56
N ARG A 17 2.50 10.10 -8.24
CA ARG A 17 3.72 10.46 -7.52
C ARG A 17 4.57 9.21 -7.21
N TRP A 18 5.85 9.43 -6.94
CA TRP A 18 6.80 8.45 -6.35
C TRP A 18 6.86 7.11 -7.09
N SER A 19 6.79 7.13 -8.41
CA SER A 19 6.81 5.91 -9.22
C SER A 19 8.07 5.06 -9.02
N THR A 20 9.22 5.70 -8.76
CA THR A 20 10.47 4.98 -8.50
C THR A 20 10.39 4.15 -7.22
N LEU A 21 9.78 4.69 -6.16
CA LEU A 21 9.60 3.96 -4.91
C LEU A 21 8.69 2.76 -5.11
N LEU A 22 7.63 2.92 -5.89
CA LEU A 22 6.74 1.80 -6.25
C LEU A 22 7.50 0.72 -7.02
N GLU A 23 8.28 1.09 -8.02
CA GLU A 23 9.02 0.12 -8.82
C GLU A 23 10.04 -0.67 -7.98
N GLN A 24 10.72 0.00 -7.06
CA GLN A 24 11.65 -0.66 -6.14
C GLN A 24 10.94 -1.65 -5.22
N ALA A 25 9.82 -1.26 -4.66
CA ALA A 25 9.02 -2.13 -3.79
C ALA A 25 8.46 -3.32 -4.57
N ALA A 26 7.97 -3.09 -5.79
CA ALA A 26 7.44 -4.13 -6.64
C ALA A 26 8.52 -5.16 -7.02
N ALA A 27 9.74 -4.71 -7.31
CA ALA A 27 10.85 -5.60 -7.62
C ALA A 27 11.19 -6.50 -6.43
N TYR A 28 11.18 -5.95 -5.20
CA TYR A 28 11.39 -6.75 -3.99
C TYR A 28 10.29 -7.80 -3.82
N ARG A 29 9.03 -7.43 -4.01
CA ARG A 29 7.91 -8.38 -3.87
C ARG A 29 7.90 -9.42 -4.98
N ALA A 30 8.37 -9.11 -6.17
CA ALA A 30 8.53 -10.10 -7.23
C ALA A 30 9.50 -11.20 -6.80
N TRP A 31 10.66 -10.82 -6.22
CA TRP A 31 11.61 -11.78 -5.66
C TRP A 31 10.98 -12.59 -4.51
N TRP A 32 10.29 -11.91 -3.59
CA TRP A 32 9.62 -12.53 -2.45
C TRP A 32 8.61 -13.60 -2.88
N LEU A 33 7.82 -13.33 -3.94
CA LEU A 33 6.85 -14.26 -4.49
C LEU A 33 7.50 -15.48 -5.11
N GLU A 34 8.70 -15.35 -5.69
CA GLU A 34 9.45 -16.49 -6.21
C GLU A 34 9.82 -17.46 -5.09
N GLN A 35 10.09 -16.93 -3.89
CA GLN A 35 10.43 -17.73 -2.72
C GLN A 35 9.20 -18.34 -2.06
N TRP A 36 8.06 -17.63 -2.12
CA TRP A 36 6.81 -18.06 -1.49
C TRP A 36 5.62 -17.75 -2.39
N PRO A 37 5.32 -18.60 -3.40
CA PRO A 37 4.21 -18.34 -4.32
C PRO A 37 2.84 -18.26 -3.65
N ASP A 38 2.64 -18.92 -2.52
CA ASP A 38 1.37 -18.87 -1.78
C ASP A 38 1.10 -17.50 -1.15
N GLY A 39 2.07 -16.59 -1.19
CA GLY A 39 1.92 -15.23 -0.71
C GLY A 39 1.14 -14.29 -1.64
N ASP A 40 0.78 -14.74 -2.84
CA ASP A 40 0.04 -13.94 -3.83
C ASP A 40 -1.15 -13.15 -3.25
N PRO A 41 -2.04 -13.75 -2.43
CA PRO A 41 -3.20 -13.02 -1.93
C PRO A 41 -2.85 -11.84 -1.03
N TYR A 42 -1.67 -11.82 -0.44
CA TYR A 42 -1.25 -10.80 0.51
C TYR A 42 -0.48 -9.64 -0.12
N VAL A 43 -0.12 -9.77 -1.40
CA VAL A 43 0.75 -8.80 -2.08
C VAL A 43 0.16 -7.39 -2.14
N PRO A 44 -1.15 -7.17 -2.42
CA PRO A 44 -1.66 -5.81 -2.46
C PRO A 44 -1.44 -5.04 -1.16
N GLY A 45 -1.75 -5.65 -0.01
CA GLY A 45 -1.55 -5.02 1.29
C GLY A 45 -0.07 -4.83 1.62
N LEU A 46 0.75 -5.85 1.37
CA LEU A 46 2.18 -5.77 1.65
C LEU A 46 2.88 -4.74 0.76
N LEU A 47 2.54 -4.68 -0.51
CA LEU A 47 3.11 -3.70 -1.42
C LEU A 47 2.72 -2.28 -1.01
N ALA A 48 1.45 -2.08 -0.64
CA ALA A 48 0.99 -0.77 -0.15
C ALA A 48 1.75 -0.35 1.11
N GLN A 49 1.99 -1.27 2.04
CA GLN A 49 2.78 -1.00 3.24
C GLN A 49 4.23 -0.65 2.90
N ASP A 50 4.85 -1.42 2.01
CA ASP A 50 6.24 -1.18 1.61
C ASP A 50 6.41 0.21 0.99
N VAL A 51 5.49 0.59 0.10
CA VAL A 51 5.52 1.90 -0.54
C VAL A 51 5.26 3.00 0.48
N GLN A 52 4.31 2.80 1.39
CA GLN A 52 4.05 3.78 2.45
C GLN A 52 5.28 4.02 3.31
N GLU A 53 5.96 2.97 3.73
CA GLU A 53 7.18 3.11 4.52
C GLU A 53 8.25 3.89 3.77
N ALA A 54 8.44 3.62 2.48
CA ALA A 54 9.41 4.33 1.65
C ALA A 54 9.02 5.80 1.48
N VAL A 55 7.76 6.10 1.25
CA VAL A 55 7.26 7.47 1.11
C VAL A 55 7.42 8.24 2.42
N HIS A 56 7.10 7.62 3.55
CA HIS A 56 7.28 8.24 4.87
C HIS A 56 8.74 8.58 5.14
N ALA A 57 9.65 7.70 4.75
CA ALA A 57 11.08 7.91 4.98
C ALA A 57 11.70 8.96 4.06
N CYS A 58 11.22 9.06 2.81
CA CYS A 58 11.91 9.82 1.76
C CYS A 58 11.19 11.09 1.32
N ALA A 59 9.87 11.21 1.54
CA ALA A 59 9.09 12.27 0.91
C ALA A 59 7.99 12.88 1.78
N ASP A 60 7.03 12.07 2.28
CA ASP A 60 5.83 12.60 2.94
C ASP A 60 5.38 11.67 4.06
N PRO A 61 5.63 12.04 5.34
CA PRO A 61 5.25 11.21 6.47
C PRO A 61 3.74 11.12 6.71
N LEU A 62 2.92 11.92 6.00
CA LEU A 62 1.47 11.92 6.14
C LEU A 62 0.73 11.22 4.99
N TRP A 63 1.47 10.63 4.03
CA TRP A 63 0.82 9.91 2.93
C TRP A 63 0.42 8.49 3.37
N PRO A 64 -0.78 8.02 2.98
CA PRO A 64 -1.90 8.79 2.43
C PRO A 64 -2.63 9.54 3.54
N LEU A 65 -2.90 10.80 3.29
CA LEU A 65 -3.54 11.67 4.28
C LEU A 65 -4.97 11.22 4.54
N CYS A 66 -5.36 11.10 5.81
CA CYS A 66 -6.73 10.79 6.17
C CYS A 66 -7.67 11.92 5.69
N PRO A 67 -8.67 11.62 4.85
CA PRO A 67 -9.53 12.67 4.30
C PRO A 67 -10.45 13.32 5.33
N SER A 68 -10.73 12.63 6.43
CA SER A 68 -11.60 13.16 7.49
C SER A 68 -10.83 13.96 8.52
N CYS A 69 -9.71 13.43 9.00
CA CYS A 69 -8.93 14.04 10.09
C CYS A 69 -7.91 15.08 9.59
N ARG A 70 -7.29 14.82 8.43
CA ARG A 70 -6.36 15.71 7.74
C ARG A 70 -5.07 16.05 8.49
N ASP A 71 -4.75 15.31 9.55
CA ASP A 71 -3.56 15.53 10.37
C ASP A 71 -2.73 14.27 10.62
N HIS A 72 -3.10 13.15 9.99
CA HIS A 72 -2.36 11.90 10.09
C HIS A 72 -2.54 11.05 8.84
N ALA A 73 -1.67 10.07 8.66
CA ALA A 73 -1.74 9.13 7.56
C ALA A 73 -2.77 8.02 7.85
N LEU A 74 -3.33 7.46 6.78
CA LEU A 74 -4.02 6.18 6.84
C LEU A 74 -2.99 5.05 6.89
N PHE A 75 -3.39 3.87 7.36
CA PHE A 75 -2.53 2.70 7.39
C PHE A 75 -3.27 1.49 6.83
N VAL A 76 -2.50 0.54 6.30
CA VAL A 76 -3.08 -0.67 5.71
C VAL A 76 -3.43 -1.66 6.80
N GLU A 77 -4.64 -2.21 6.74
CA GLU A 77 -5.09 -3.29 7.61
C GLU A 77 -5.96 -4.27 6.83
N PRO A 78 -5.89 -5.56 7.15
CA PRO A 78 -4.95 -6.19 8.08
C PRO A 78 -3.54 -6.29 7.46
N ASP A 79 -2.53 -6.51 8.31
CA ASP A 79 -1.14 -6.62 7.86
C ASP A 79 -0.94 -7.78 6.87
N LEU A 80 -1.58 -8.90 7.13
CA LEU A 80 -1.57 -10.07 6.26
C LEU A 80 -3.00 -10.52 6.00
N GLY A 81 -3.67 -9.84 5.06
CA GLY A 81 -5.03 -10.18 4.66
C GLY A 81 -5.18 -10.10 3.15
N GLU A 82 -6.15 -10.85 2.63
CA GLU A 82 -6.44 -10.85 1.20
C GLU A 82 -7.12 -9.54 0.78
N ASP A 83 -7.95 -8.99 1.65
CA ASP A 83 -8.67 -7.74 1.40
C ASP A 83 -8.05 -6.64 2.26
N ALA A 84 -7.13 -5.89 1.66
CA ALA A 84 -6.42 -4.82 2.35
C ALA A 84 -7.14 -3.48 2.17
N PHE A 85 -7.25 -2.73 3.27
CA PHE A 85 -7.90 -1.43 3.30
C PHE A 85 -6.98 -0.37 3.90
N TRP A 86 -7.14 0.86 3.43
CA TRP A 86 -6.60 2.03 4.11
C TRP A 86 -7.55 2.39 5.27
N VAL A 87 -7.03 2.41 6.48
CA VAL A 87 -7.82 2.55 7.70
C VAL A 87 -7.38 3.79 8.49
N CYS A 88 -8.34 4.53 9.02
CA CYS A 88 -8.08 5.62 9.96
C CYS A 88 -7.91 5.02 11.35
N HIS A 89 -6.70 5.11 11.91
CA HIS A 89 -6.42 4.54 13.25
C HIS A 89 -7.09 5.31 14.39
N ARG A 90 -7.51 6.57 14.13
CA ARG A 90 -8.24 7.36 15.14
C ARG A 90 -9.67 6.87 15.32
N SER A 91 -10.37 6.60 14.22
CA SER A 91 -11.75 6.11 14.25
C SER A 91 -11.85 4.58 14.23
N GLY A 92 -10.80 3.91 13.75
CA GLY A 92 -10.81 2.46 13.53
C GLY A 92 -11.59 2.04 12.29
N LEU A 93 -12.06 2.99 11.46
CA LEU A 93 -12.90 2.70 10.30
C LEU A 93 -12.10 2.65 9.01
N PRO A 94 -12.43 1.71 8.11
CA PRO A 94 -11.82 1.69 6.78
C PRO A 94 -12.30 2.91 5.98
N VAL A 95 -11.38 3.50 5.23
CA VAL A 95 -11.65 4.65 4.36
C VAL A 95 -11.82 4.19 2.91
N ALA A 96 -10.92 3.32 2.45
CA ALA A 96 -10.95 2.81 1.09
C ALA A 96 -10.17 1.50 1.01
N GLU A 97 -10.60 0.63 0.10
CA GLU A 97 -9.79 -0.52 -0.29
C GLU A 97 -8.51 -0.04 -0.97
N VAL A 98 -7.39 -0.74 -0.78
CA VAL A 98 -6.15 -0.45 -1.50
C VAL A 98 -6.42 -0.49 -3.01
N GLY A 99 -6.09 0.59 -3.70
CA GLY A 99 -6.40 0.78 -5.12
C GLY A 99 -7.62 1.66 -5.38
N ARG A 100 -8.28 2.15 -4.32
CA ARG A 100 -9.50 2.95 -4.45
C ARG A 100 -9.39 4.35 -3.82
N LEU A 101 -8.21 4.74 -3.38
CA LEU A 101 -8.01 6.12 -2.96
C LEU A 101 -8.08 7.05 -4.17
#